data_902173ed006d32780cf6693d45530402
#
_entry.id   902173ed006d32780cf6693d45530402
#
_cell.length_a   1.000
_cell.length_b   1.000
_cell.length_c   1.000
_cell.angle_alpha   90.00
_cell.angle_beta   90.00
_cell.angle_gamma   90.00
#
_symmetry.space_group_name_H-M   'P 1'
#
loop_
_entity.id
_entity.type
_entity.pdbx_description
1 polymer ?
#
loop_
_entity_poly.entity_id
_entity_poly.type
_entity_poly.pdbx_seq_one_letter_code
_entity_poly.pdbx_strand_id
1 'polypeptide(L)'
;MIEPRSVVELLQTLVRIPSVNPHGDPGTEGVGEGEIADWLALFLIGLGAKVELREVLPGRPNVVARWPAPGKPRLLFAPHTDTVSVGGMTIDPFGGEVRDGRVWGRGASDTKGPMAAMLWALRESRERLTQLSHEIWFAGLMSEETDQHGSRALAAQERFDFVIAAEPTGLDVVYAHKGSAFFNLTTRGRAGHASRPDLGDNAIAKMLDVLAVIRTEFAAEFAQQRDPVLGASTLSIGTIRGGTKTNVIPDTCEASVDMRFVPAHYQPEIIQRFHRRLEQVCPGIEVSAIPAPPLYTDPAHPLIAKLGECGAQPIGAPWFCDACYFAERGMPAVALGPGSIEQAHTRDEWIAVADLEKGVDFFRRFLARL
;
A
#
# COMPACT_ATOMS: atom_id res chain seq x y z
N MET A 1 23.56 -19.46 3.56
CA MET A 1 22.83 -18.74 2.48
C MET A 1 23.76 -18.58 1.28
N ILE A 2 23.28 -18.87 0.06
CA ILE A 2 24.04 -18.52 -1.15
C ILE A 2 23.92 -17.01 -1.32
N GLU A 3 25.05 -16.32 -1.32
CA GLU A 3 25.05 -14.85 -1.46
C GLU A 3 24.75 -14.49 -2.92
N PRO A 4 23.72 -13.65 -3.19
CA PRO A 4 23.38 -13.21 -4.55
C PRO A 4 24.56 -12.45 -5.20
N ARG A 5 24.84 -12.71 -6.49
CA ARG A 5 25.95 -12.10 -7.25
C ARG A 5 25.52 -10.94 -8.14
N SER A 6 24.18 -10.77 -8.29
CA SER A 6 23.59 -9.68 -9.04
C SER A 6 22.25 -9.27 -8.40
N VAL A 7 21.73 -8.10 -8.75
CA VAL A 7 20.40 -7.66 -8.33
C VAL A 7 19.30 -8.59 -8.85
N VAL A 8 19.52 -9.23 -10.02
CA VAL A 8 18.59 -10.21 -10.59
C VAL A 8 18.55 -11.47 -9.71
N GLU A 9 19.70 -12.02 -9.30
CA GLU A 9 19.76 -13.16 -8.37
C GLU A 9 19.16 -12.80 -7.00
N LEU A 10 19.34 -11.54 -6.54
CA LEU A 10 18.72 -11.07 -5.31
C LEU A 10 17.20 -11.05 -5.43
N LEU A 11 16.65 -10.48 -6.52
CA LEU A 11 15.22 -10.49 -6.76
C LEU A 11 14.67 -11.92 -6.89
N GLN A 12 15.34 -12.79 -7.63
CA GLN A 12 14.96 -14.21 -7.74
C GLN A 12 14.88 -14.89 -6.36
N THR A 13 15.82 -14.57 -5.48
CA THR A 13 15.82 -15.11 -4.11
C THR A 13 14.63 -14.60 -3.32
N LEU A 14 14.31 -13.29 -3.40
CA LEU A 14 13.18 -12.69 -2.71
C LEU A 14 11.85 -13.24 -3.24
N VAL A 15 11.70 -13.41 -4.56
CA VAL A 15 10.48 -13.97 -5.17
C VAL A 15 10.26 -15.41 -4.72
N ARG A 16 11.34 -16.22 -4.62
CA ARG A 16 11.27 -17.61 -4.17
C ARG A 16 10.94 -17.81 -2.70
N ILE A 17 10.95 -16.75 -1.92
CA ILE A 17 10.45 -16.77 -0.54
C ILE A 17 9.00 -16.30 -0.58
N PRO A 18 8.00 -17.19 -0.45
CA PRO A 18 6.60 -16.81 -0.41
C PRO A 18 6.34 -15.89 0.79
N SER A 19 5.56 -14.84 0.55
CA SER A 19 5.18 -13.87 1.59
C SER A 19 3.79 -13.29 1.35
N VAL A 20 2.87 -14.12 0.88
CA VAL A 20 1.50 -13.71 0.62
C VAL A 20 0.83 -13.27 1.91
N ASN A 21 0.12 -12.14 1.88
CA ASN A 21 -0.59 -11.62 3.04
C ASN A 21 -1.70 -12.60 3.46
N PRO A 22 -1.71 -13.10 4.70
CA PRO A 22 -2.70 -14.08 5.14
C PRO A 22 -4.11 -13.50 5.29
N HIS A 23 -4.26 -12.17 5.35
CA HIS A 23 -5.54 -11.48 5.43
C HIS A 23 -6.04 -10.99 4.06
N GLY A 24 -5.32 -11.32 2.97
CA GLY A 24 -5.71 -10.99 1.61
C GLY A 24 -6.85 -11.86 1.08
N ASP A 25 -6.91 -12.00 -0.25
CA ASP A 25 -7.95 -12.75 -0.93
C ASP A 25 -8.01 -14.22 -0.47
N PRO A 26 -9.22 -14.80 -0.30
CA PRO A 26 -9.36 -16.19 0.11
C PRO A 26 -8.72 -17.16 -0.90
N GLY A 27 -8.10 -18.21 -0.41
CA GLY A 27 -7.59 -19.33 -1.21
C GLY A 27 -6.09 -19.49 -1.26
N THR A 28 -5.32 -18.62 -0.60
CA THR A 28 -3.88 -18.81 -0.42
C THR A 28 -3.62 -19.23 1.04
N GLU A 29 -3.20 -20.46 1.25
CA GLU A 29 -2.92 -20.96 2.60
C GLU A 29 -1.58 -20.43 3.12
N GLY A 30 -1.62 -19.96 4.37
CA GLY A 30 -0.57 -20.07 5.38
C GLY A 30 0.80 -19.49 5.05
N VAL A 31 0.85 -18.32 4.42
CA VAL A 31 2.17 -17.77 4.08
C VAL A 31 2.55 -16.73 5.14
N GLY A 32 2.40 -15.52 5.03
CA GLY A 32 2.89 -14.51 5.98
C GLY A 32 4.37 -14.16 5.75
N GLU A 33 4.82 -13.14 6.44
CA GLU A 33 6.08 -12.46 6.16
C GLU A 33 7.28 -12.96 6.98
N GLY A 34 7.09 -13.96 7.86
CA GLY A 34 8.13 -14.41 8.78
C GLY A 34 9.41 -14.87 8.08
N GLU A 35 9.30 -15.72 7.04
CA GLU A 35 10.46 -16.28 6.33
C GLU A 35 11.25 -15.20 5.59
N ILE A 36 10.57 -14.27 4.90
CA ILE A 36 11.25 -13.17 4.20
C ILE A 36 11.87 -12.20 5.20
N ALA A 37 11.25 -12.00 6.37
CA ALA A 37 11.79 -11.16 7.42
C ALA A 37 13.10 -11.74 7.99
N ASP A 38 13.14 -13.03 8.27
CA ASP A 38 14.35 -13.71 8.74
C ASP A 38 15.47 -13.63 7.69
N TRP A 39 15.14 -13.85 6.42
CA TRP A 39 16.11 -13.75 5.34
C TRP A 39 16.69 -12.34 5.21
N LEU A 40 15.81 -11.30 5.23
CA LEU A 40 16.21 -9.89 5.16
C LEU A 40 17.09 -9.51 6.35
N ALA A 41 16.75 -9.96 7.56
CA ALA A 41 17.54 -9.69 8.75
C ALA A 41 18.99 -10.19 8.59
N LEU A 42 19.17 -11.44 8.13
CA LEU A 42 20.49 -12.00 7.90
C LEU A 42 21.25 -11.27 6.79
N PHE A 43 20.58 -10.90 5.70
CA PHE A 43 21.18 -10.16 4.60
C PHE A 43 21.69 -8.78 5.07
N LEU A 44 20.85 -8.04 5.82
CA LEU A 44 21.16 -6.69 6.32
C LEU A 44 22.27 -6.72 7.39
N ILE A 45 22.31 -7.75 8.26
CA ILE A 45 23.45 -7.99 9.17
C ILE A 45 24.74 -8.18 8.37
N GLY A 46 24.70 -8.94 7.26
CA GLY A 46 25.83 -9.13 6.35
C GLY A 46 26.32 -7.82 5.70
N LEU A 47 25.46 -6.80 5.60
CA LEU A 47 25.82 -5.47 5.15
C LEU A 47 26.32 -4.55 6.29
N GLY A 48 26.44 -5.04 7.51
CA GLY A 48 26.93 -4.29 8.68
C GLY A 48 25.88 -3.43 9.35
N ALA A 49 24.59 -3.66 9.10
CA ALA A 49 23.52 -2.96 9.81
C ALA A 49 23.31 -3.52 11.23
N LYS A 50 22.81 -2.67 12.12
CA LYS A 50 22.14 -3.10 13.35
C LYS A 50 20.69 -3.44 12.98
N VAL A 51 20.28 -4.68 13.22
CA VAL A 51 18.97 -5.20 12.81
C VAL A 51 18.15 -5.63 14.00
N GLU A 52 16.86 -5.33 13.95
CA GLU A 52 15.84 -5.75 14.92
C GLU A 52 14.65 -6.32 14.16
N LEU A 53 14.16 -7.49 14.58
CA LEU A 53 12.84 -7.99 14.20
C LEU A 53 11.84 -7.46 15.23
N ARG A 54 10.93 -6.60 14.78
CA ARG A 54 9.90 -6.00 15.64
C ARG A 54 8.56 -6.65 15.32
N GLU A 55 8.12 -7.55 16.18
CA GLU A 55 6.84 -8.22 16.01
C GLU A 55 5.68 -7.21 16.03
N VAL A 56 4.85 -7.24 15.00
CA VAL A 56 3.67 -6.38 14.83
C VAL A 56 2.40 -7.19 15.05
N LEU A 57 2.32 -8.35 14.41
CA LEU A 57 1.31 -9.37 14.64
C LEU A 57 2.03 -10.70 14.90
N PRO A 58 1.39 -11.70 15.54
CA PRO A 58 2.03 -12.98 15.84
C PRO A 58 2.68 -13.62 14.61
N GLY A 59 4.00 -13.80 14.66
CA GLY A 59 4.81 -14.35 13.56
C GLY A 59 4.96 -13.45 12.34
N ARG A 60 4.56 -12.19 12.40
CA ARG A 60 4.62 -11.21 11.32
C ARG A 60 5.37 -9.94 11.76
N PRO A 61 6.69 -9.95 11.73
CA PRO A 61 7.50 -8.81 12.17
C PRO A 61 7.78 -7.81 11.05
N ASN A 62 8.01 -6.55 11.43
CA ASN A 62 8.82 -5.64 10.63
C ASN A 62 10.31 -5.98 10.81
N VAL A 63 11.08 -5.89 9.75
CA VAL A 63 12.55 -5.94 9.79
C VAL A 63 13.08 -4.51 9.81
N VAL A 64 13.66 -4.07 10.92
CA VAL A 64 14.19 -2.71 11.06
C VAL A 64 15.71 -2.75 11.14
N ALA A 65 16.37 -2.13 10.19
CA ALA A 65 17.83 -2.07 10.10
C ALA A 65 18.32 -0.63 10.05
N ARG A 66 19.49 -0.37 10.61
CA ARG A 66 20.14 0.96 10.56
C ARG A 66 21.65 0.85 10.53
N TRP A 67 22.28 1.83 9.88
CA TRP A 67 23.73 2.07 9.93
C TRP A 67 23.97 3.31 10.79
N PRO A 68 24.31 3.13 12.09
CA PRO A 68 24.32 4.23 13.06
C PRO A 68 25.25 5.37 12.66
N ALA A 69 24.69 6.58 12.61
CA ALA A 69 25.39 7.83 12.37
C ALA A 69 24.82 8.93 13.29
N PRO A 70 25.17 8.91 14.60
CA PRO A 70 24.53 9.76 15.61
C PRO A 70 24.57 11.25 15.26
N GLY A 71 23.44 11.95 15.49
CA GLY A 71 23.30 13.38 15.24
C GLY A 71 22.99 13.76 13.80
N LYS A 72 22.91 12.79 12.88
CA LYS A 72 22.49 13.03 11.49
C LYS A 72 20.97 12.84 11.34
N PRO A 73 20.35 13.56 10.39
CA PRO A 73 18.94 13.31 10.03
C PRO A 73 18.77 11.88 9.53
N ARG A 74 17.59 11.30 9.75
CA ARG A 74 17.28 9.90 9.45
C ARG A 74 16.54 9.77 8.12
N LEU A 75 17.10 8.98 7.20
CA LEU A 75 16.47 8.60 5.93
C LEU A 75 16.07 7.13 5.98
N LEU A 76 14.78 6.85 5.78
CA LEU A 76 14.23 5.51 5.75
C LEU A 76 13.94 5.05 4.32
N PHE A 77 14.43 3.86 3.95
CA PHE A 77 13.93 3.05 2.83
C PHE A 77 12.94 2.03 3.38
N ALA A 78 11.70 2.07 2.91
CA ALA A 78 10.57 1.34 3.47
C ALA A 78 9.82 0.50 2.44
N PRO A 79 10.40 -0.60 1.92
CA PRO A 79 9.65 -1.57 1.13
C PRO A 79 8.71 -2.38 2.02
N HIS A 80 7.57 -2.83 1.47
CA HIS A 80 6.77 -3.85 2.14
C HIS A 80 7.27 -5.27 1.82
N THR A 81 6.93 -6.23 2.66
CA THR A 81 7.39 -7.61 2.58
C THR A 81 6.32 -8.58 2.14
N ASP A 82 5.06 -8.23 2.31
CA ASP A 82 3.93 -9.03 1.85
C ASP A 82 3.66 -8.86 0.35
N THR A 83 2.80 -9.70 -0.16
CA THR A 83 2.26 -9.64 -1.52
C THR A 83 0.78 -10.00 -1.51
N VAL A 84 0.06 -9.62 -2.56
CA VAL A 84 -1.29 -10.14 -2.80
C VAL A 84 -1.28 -11.65 -3.10
N SER A 85 -2.47 -12.24 -3.17
CA SER A 85 -2.66 -13.67 -3.45
C SER A 85 -2.08 -14.10 -4.81
N VAL A 86 -1.85 -15.40 -4.94
CA VAL A 86 -1.38 -16.05 -6.19
C VAL A 86 -2.51 -16.68 -6.97
N GLY A 87 -3.75 -16.49 -6.53
CA GLY A 87 -4.93 -17.06 -7.17
C GLY A 87 -5.05 -16.63 -8.63
N GLY A 88 -5.21 -17.60 -9.53
CA GLY A 88 -5.39 -17.35 -10.96
C GLY A 88 -4.11 -17.10 -11.76
N MET A 89 -2.91 -17.14 -11.16
CA MET A 89 -1.64 -17.09 -11.90
C MET A 89 -1.49 -18.30 -12.83
N THR A 90 -0.85 -18.09 -14.00
CA THR A 90 -0.61 -19.15 -15.00
C THR A 90 0.85 -19.62 -14.99
N ILE A 91 1.71 -18.88 -14.34
CA ILE A 91 3.13 -19.20 -14.15
C ILE A 91 3.37 -19.71 -12.71
N ASP A 92 4.56 -20.26 -12.44
CA ASP A 92 4.98 -20.53 -11.06
C ASP A 92 5.13 -19.17 -10.32
N PRO A 93 4.27 -18.88 -9.33
CA PRO A 93 4.28 -17.58 -8.65
C PRO A 93 5.58 -17.31 -7.89
N PHE A 94 6.29 -18.34 -7.48
CA PHE A 94 7.53 -18.24 -6.69
C PHE A 94 8.76 -18.77 -7.42
N GLY A 95 8.67 -19.02 -8.74
CA GLY A 95 9.79 -19.51 -9.55
C GLY A 95 10.91 -18.50 -9.72
N GLY A 96 10.59 -17.22 -9.82
CA GLY A 96 11.58 -16.17 -10.11
C GLY A 96 12.28 -16.41 -11.45
N GLU A 97 11.57 -16.91 -12.44
CA GLU A 97 12.12 -17.24 -13.75
C GLU A 97 12.59 -15.98 -14.48
N VAL A 98 13.78 -16.05 -15.08
CA VAL A 98 14.24 -15.00 -16.01
C VAL A 98 13.93 -15.45 -17.43
N ARG A 99 13.00 -14.77 -18.09
CA ARG A 99 12.61 -15.06 -19.47
C ARG A 99 12.31 -13.75 -20.21
N ASP A 100 12.75 -13.64 -21.44
CA ASP A 100 12.53 -12.48 -22.33
C ASP A 100 12.94 -11.15 -21.70
N GLY A 101 14.06 -11.11 -20.96
CA GLY A 101 14.57 -9.93 -20.28
C GLY A 101 13.72 -9.46 -19.08
N ARG A 102 12.90 -10.34 -18.51
CA ARG A 102 12.02 -10.11 -17.38
C ARG A 102 12.23 -11.12 -16.27
N VAL A 103 12.06 -10.71 -15.03
CA VAL A 103 11.94 -11.60 -13.86
C VAL A 103 10.45 -11.77 -13.57
N TRP A 104 9.98 -13.01 -13.62
CA TRP A 104 8.58 -13.37 -13.44
C TRP A 104 8.32 -13.93 -12.06
N GLY A 105 7.19 -13.55 -11.46
CA GLY A 105 6.70 -14.09 -10.19
C GLY A 105 5.96 -13.06 -9.37
N ARG A 106 5.20 -13.51 -8.37
CA ARG A 106 4.45 -12.65 -7.47
C ARG A 106 5.41 -11.80 -6.63
N GLY A 107 5.14 -10.49 -6.57
CA GLY A 107 6.01 -9.52 -5.91
C GLY A 107 7.18 -9.06 -6.77
N ALA A 108 7.36 -9.56 -8.00
CA ALA A 108 8.49 -9.16 -8.84
C ALA A 108 8.49 -7.65 -9.15
N SER A 109 7.33 -7.02 -9.26
CA SER A 109 7.16 -5.58 -9.40
C SER A 109 6.71 -4.93 -8.09
N ASP A 110 5.76 -5.54 -7.40
CA ASP A 110 5.10 -5.02 -6.21
C ASP A 110 5.35 -5.93 -4.98
N THR A 111 6.40 -5.69 -4.15
CA THR A 111 7.42 -4.63 -4.25
C THR A 111 8.84 -5.20 -4.05
N LYS A 112 9.03 -6.55 -4.26
CA LYS A 112 10.35 -7.19 -4.10
C LYS A 112 11.38 -6.69 -5.12
N GLY A 113 10.93 -6.20 -6.31
CA GLY A 113 11.79 -5.56 -7.30
C GLY A 113 12.39 -4.24 -6.81
N PRO A 114 11.57 -3.25 -6.45
CA PRO A 114 12.02 -2.03 -5.78
C PRO A 114 12.88 -2.30 -4.54
N MET A 115 12.49 -3.26 -3.69
CA MET A 115 13.25 -3.72 -2.53
C MET A 115 14.65 -4.23 -2.93
N ALA A 116 14.72 -5.09 -3.94
CA ALA A 116 15.99 -5.64 -4.42
C ALA A 116 16.92 -4.53 -4.95
N ALA A 117 16.37 -3.54 -5.67
CA ALA A 117 17.15 -2.40 -6.16
C ALA A 117 17.72 -1.55 -5.01
N MET A 118 16.90 -1.26 -3.98
CA MET A 118 17.34 -0.55 -2.78
C MET A 118 18.43 -1.31 -2.03
N LEU A 119 18.20 -2.60 -1.74
CA LEU A 119 19.15 -3.46 -1.04
C LEU A 119 20.47 -3.58 -1.78
N TRP A 120 20.43 -3.70 -3.12
CA TRP A 120 21.65 -3.80 -3.93
C TRP A 120 22.44 -2.50 -3.92
N ALA A 121 21.77 -1.35 -4.03
CA ALA A 121 22.42 -0.04 -3.92
C ALA A 121 23.05 0.19 -2.52
N LEU A 122 22.37 -0.25 -1.46
CA LEU A 122 22.93 -0.23 -0.09
C LEU A 122 24.15 -1.14 0.03
N ARG A 123 24.10 -2.34 -0.55
CA ARG A 123 25.25 -3.27 -0.61
C ARG A 123 26.47 -2.66 -1.28
N GLU A 124 26.29 -2.05 -2.45
CA GLU A 124 27.38 -1.38 -3.18
C GLU A 124 27.94 -0.16 -2.44
N SER A 125 27.13 0.45 -1.59
CA SER A 125 27.49 1.64 -0.81
C SER A 125 27.93 1.34 0.63
N ARG A 126 27.99 0.07 1.05
CA ARG A 126 28.12 -0.36 2.46
C ARG A 126 29.26 0.29 3.23
N GLU A 127 30.43 0.50 2.59
CA GLU A 127 31.62 1.04 3.23
C GLU A 127 31.50 2.54 3.59
N ARG A 128 30.52 3.24 2.98
CA ARG A 128 30.33 4.68 3.14
C ARG A 128 29.01 5.07 3.82
N LEU A 129 28.10 4.12 4.09
CA LEU A 129 26.76 4.43 4.62
C LEU A 129 26.79 5.25 5.91
N THR A 130 27.72 4.96 6.82
CA THR A 130 27.89 5.75 8.05
C THR A 130 28.53 7.13 7.84
N GLN A 131 29.09 7.39 6.66
CA GLN A 131 29.75 8.66 6.31
C GLN A 131 28.81 9.63 5.58
N LEU A 132 27.65 9.16 5.08
CA LEU A 132 26.66 9.98 4.39
C LEU A 132 26.14 11.09 5.29
N SER A 133 25.49 12.11 4.73
CA SER A 133 24.90 13.22 5.48
C SER A 133 23.69 12.80 6.33
N HIS A 134 23.14 11.60 6.09
CA HIS A 134 22.01 11.03 6.80
C HIS A 134 22.36 9.70 7.47
N GLU A 135 21.71 9.40 8.58
CA GLU A 135 21.66 8.05 9.14
C GLU A 135 20.71 7.22 8.29
N ILE A 136 21.23 6.19 7.63
CA ILE A 136 20.44 5.35 6.75
C ILE A 136 19.71 4.28 7.56
N TRP A 137 18.41 4.18 7.31
CA TRP A 137 17.52 3.15 7.84
C TRP A 137 16.89 2.37 6.68
N PHE A 138 16.60 1.11 6.95
CA PHE A 138 15.81 0.24 6.08
C PHE A 138 14.76 -0.45 6.93
N ALA A 139 13.51 -0.50 6.45
CA ALA A 139 12.48 -1.28 7.11
C ALA A 139 11.70 -2.10 6.09
N GLY A 140 11.78 -3.44 6.19
CA GLY A 140 10.85 -4.34 5.54
C GLY A 140 9.54 -4.35 6.33
N LEU A 141 8.50 -3.74 5.78
CA LEU A 141 7.22 -3.54 6.45
C LEU A 141 6.23 -4.64 6.11
N MET A 142 5.55 -5.18 7.12
CA MET A 142 4.52 -6.19 6.93
C MET A 142 3.14 -5.59 6.64
N SER A 143 2.28 -6.30 5.90
CA SER A 143 0.84 -6.02 5.76
C SER A 143 0.48 -4.76 4.98
N GLU A 144 1.28 -4.34 3.98
CA GLU A 144 0.93 -3.21 3.12
C GLU A 144 -0.36 -3.49 2.33
N GLU A 145 -0.49 -4.69 1.78
CA GLU A 145 -1.54 -5.11 0.85
C GLU A 145 -2.95 -5.22 1.49
N THR A 146 -3.05 -5.03 2.82
CA THR A 146 -4.35 -5.10 3.52
C THR A 146 -4.55 -3.98 4.53
N ASP A 147 -3.90 -4.08 5.70
CA ASP A 147 -4.23 -3.25 6.88
C ASP A 147 -3.11 -2.26 7.26
N GLN A 148 -1.97 -2.29 6.55
CA GLN A 148 -0.79 -1.45 6.75
C GLN A 148 -0.31 -1.42 8.21
N HIS A 149 -0.44 -2.54 8.92
CA HIS A 149 -0.04 -2.63 10.34
C HIS A 149 1.44 -2.32 10.55
N GLY A 150 2.30 -2.74 9.60
CA GLY A 150 3.76 -2.54 9.69
C GLY A 150 4.16 -1.07 9.69
N SER A 151 3.70 -0.32 8.70
CA SER A 151 4.00 1.11 8.57
C SER A 151 3.39 1.92 9.71
N ARG A 152 2.15 1.61 10.11
CA ARG A 152 1.47 2.26 11.25
C ARG A 152 2.24 2.05 12.56
N ALA A 153 2.71 0.83 12.81
CA ALA A 153 3.49 0.51 14.00
C ALA A 153 4.84 1.24 14.01
N LEU A 154 5.58 1.22 12.89
CA LEU A 154 6.88 1.87 12.79
C LEU A 154 6.76 3.40 12.89
N ALA A 155 5.80 4.00 12.19
CA ALA A 155 5.54 5.45 12.26
C ALA A 155 5.11 5.92 13.66
N ALA A 156 4.55 5.03 14.49
CA ALA A 156 4.22 5.33 15.89
C ALA A 156 5.45 5.31 16.81
N GLN A 157 6.44 4.46 16.50
CA GLN A 157 7.60 4.19 17.36
C GLN A 157 8.81 5.05 17.03
N GLU A 158 9.00 5.42 15.76
CA GLU A 158 10.21 6.10 15.26
C GLU A 158 9.87 7.44 14.60
N ARG A 159 10.88 8.27 14.44
CA ARG A 159 10.83 9.52 13.68
C ARG A 159 11.90 9.54 12.62
N PHE A 160 11.51 9.90 11.41
CA PHE A 160 12.39 10.03 10.25
C PHE A 160 12.26 11.44 9.66
N ASP A 161 13.38 11.96 9.15
CA ASP A 161 13.38 13.25 8.46
C ASP A 161 12.94 13.12 7.00
N PHE A 162 13.05 11.90 6.44
CA PHE A 162 12.50 11.56 5.13
C PHE A 162 12.27 10.04 4.99
N VAL A 163 11.19 9.67 4.32
CA VAL A 163 10.82 8.27 4.08
C VAL A 163 10.61 8.03 2.58
N ILE A 164 11.16 6.93 2.07
CA ILE A 164 10.92 6.45 0.70
C ILE A 164 10.25 5.08 0.82
N ALA A 165 8.93 5.03 0.66
CA ALA A 165 8.21 3.78 0.47
C ALA A 165 8.53 3.21 -0.92
N ALA A 166 8.81 1.92 -0.98
CA ALA A 166 9.17 1.28 -2.24
C ALA A 166 7.91 0.87 -3.01
N GLU A 167 7.67 1.53 -4.14
CA GLU A 167 6.54 1.23 -5.03
C GLU A 167 7.01 1.27 -6.48
N PRO A 168 6.39 0.50 -7.41
CA PRO A 168 6.80 0.44 -8.81
C PRO A 168 6.32 1.68 -9.60
N THR A 169 6.97 2.82 -9.39
CA THR A 169 6.59 4.13 -9.93
C THR A 169 7.31 4.50 -11.24
N GLY A 170 8.11 3.59 -11.81
CA GLY A 170 8.97 3.91 -12.95
C GLY A 170 10.12 4.84 -12.60
N LEU A 171 10.49 4.93 -11.32
CA LEU A 171 11.47 5.85 -10.72
C LEU A 171 11.02 7.32 -10.66
N ASP A 172 9.73 7.61 -10.86
CA ASP A 172 9.18 8.93 -10.55
C ASP A 172 8.81 9.02 -9.07
N VAL A 173 8.93 10.24 -8.50
CA VAL A 173 8.64 10.50 -7.09
C VAL A 173 7.16 10.79 -6.91
N VAL A 174 6.42 9.85 -6.36
CA VAL A 174 5.03 10.09 -5.94
C VAL A 174 5.05 10.85 -4.61
N TYR A 175 4.87 12.17 -4.68
CA TYR A 175 4.85 13.04 -3.50
C TYR A 175 3.45 13.28 -2.96
N ALA A 176 2.42 12.93 -3.75
CA ALA A 176 1.03 13.04 -3.37
C ALA A 176 0.24 11.85 -3.91
N HIS A 177 -0.62 11.27 -3.08
CA HIS A 177 -1.60 10.28 -3.52
C HIS A 177 -2.93 10.43 -2.78
N LYS A 178 -4.00 9.86 -3.36
CA LYS A 178 -5.31 9.86 -2.71
C LYS A 178 -5.29 8.98 -1.46
N GLY A 179 -6.04 9.38 -0.45
CA GLY A 179 -6.44 8.48 0.63
C GLY A 179 -7.60 7.59 0.18
N SER A 180 -7.92 6.61 0.99
CA SER A 180 -9.04 5.71 0.74
C SER A 180 -9.90 5.48 1.98
N ALA A 181 -11.15 5.07 1.78
CA ALA A 181 -11.96 4.44 2.80
C ALA A 181 -12.84 3.38 2.13
N PHE A 182 -12.71 2.15 2.60
CA PHE A 182 -13.58 1.05 2.19
C PHE A 182 -14.72 0.96 3.19
N PHE A 183 -15.92 1.28 2.74
CA PHE A 183 -17.14 1.20 3.56
C PHE A 183 -17.85 -0.11 3.31
N ASN A 184 -18.24 -0.78 4.40
CA ASN A 184 -19.23 -1.85 4.37
C ASN A 184 -20.51 -1.31 5.02
N LEU A 185 -21.60 -1.39 4.29
CA LEU A 185 -22.90 -0.89 4.65
C LEU A 185 -23.87 -2.06 4.80
N THR A 186 -24.63 -2.11 5.89
CA THR A 186 -25.68 -3.12 6.09
C THR A 186 -26.98 -2.45 6.49
N THR A 187 -28.05 -2.68 5.74
CA THR A 187 -29.41 -2.28 6.10
C THR A 187 -30.19 -3.48 6.60
N ARG A 188 -30.97 -3.27 7.65
CA ARG A 188 -31.83 -4.28 8.25
C ARG A 188 -33.29 -3.96 8.01
N GLY A 189 -34.08 -5.02 7.84
CA GLY A 189 -35.50 -4.93 7.66
C GLY A 189 -36.26 -6.05 8.37
N ARG A 190 -37.42 -6.41 7.86
CA ARG A 190 -38.25 -7.49 8.37
C ARG A 190 -38.78 -8.32 7.21
N ALA A 191 -38.48 -9.62 7.22
CA ALA A 191 -38.96 -10.55 6.22
C ALA A 191 -40.50 -10.66 6.25
N GLY A 192 -41.07 -10.90 5.08
CA GLY A 192 -42.50 -11.10 4.91
C GLY A 192 -42.85 -11.63 3.52
N HIS A 193 -44.09 -12.01 3.32
CA HIS A 193 -44.57 -12.40 1.99
C HIS A 193 -44.71 -11.17 1.08
N ALA A 194 -44.14 -11.19 -0.12
CA ALA A 194 -44.10 -10.04 -1.04
C ALA A 194 -45.51 -9.49 -1.41
N SER A 195 -46.58 -10.31 -1.32
CA SER A 195 -47.97 -9.86 -1.53
C SER A 195 -48.54 -9.01 -0.38
N ARG A 196 -47.84 -8.95 0.75
CA ARG A 196 -48.22 -8.17 1.96
C ARG A 196 -47.06 -7.26 2.40
N PRO A 197 -46.70 -6.26 1.55
CA PRO A 197 -45.57 -5.38 1.82
C PRO A 197 -45.75 -4.54 3.11
N ASP A 198 -47.00 -4.29 3.51
CA ASP A 198 -47.38 -3.63 4.75
C ASP A 198 -46.92 -4.36 6.03
N LEU A 199 -46.70 -5.66 5.95
CA LEU A 199 -46.25 -6.49 7.10
C LEU A 199 -44.75 -6.68 7.14
N GLY A 200 -44.02 -6.30 6.12
CA GLY A 200 -42.57 -6.38 6.02
C GLY A 200 -41.87 -5.04 6.16
N ASP A 201 -40.55 -5.08 6.04
CA ASP A 201 -39.70 -3.90 5.96
C ASP A 201 -38.53 -4.24 5.03
N ASN A 202 -38.45 -3.59 3.86
CA ASN A 202 -37.58 -4.03 2.77
C ASN A 202 -36.18 -3.45 2.88
N ALA A 203 -35.21 -4.27 3.30
CA ALA A 203 -33.82 -3.87 3.44
C ALA A 203 -33.17 -3.44 2.11
N ILE A 204 -33.56 -4.05 0.97
CA ILE A 204 -33.06 -3.61 -0.35
C ILE A 204 -33.54 -2.20 -0.67
N ALA A 205 -34.82 -1.89 -0.43
CA ALA A 205 -35.34 -0.54 -0.67
C ALA A 205 -34.58 0.51 0.15
N LYS A 206 -34.34 0.24 1.44
CA LYS A 206 -33.52 1.11 2.29
C LYS A 206 -32.10 1.29 1.74
N MET A 207 -31.46 0.23 1.29
CA MET A 207 -30.11 0.31 0.70
C MET A 207 -30.12 1.15 -0.59
N LEU A 208 -31.14 1.06 -1.41
CA LEU A 208 -31.27 1.90 -2.61
C LEU A 208 -31.33 3.39 -2.27
N ASP A 209 -32.07 3.77 -1.21
CA ASP A 209 -32.13 5.16 -0.75
C ASP A 209 -30.76 5.63 -0.23
N VAL A 210 -30.04 4.80 0.53
CA VAL A 210 -28.67 5.05 0.98
C VAL A 210 -27.73 5.26 -0.18
N LEU A 211 -27.74 4.35 -1.15
CA LEU A 211 -26.88 4.42 -2.33
C LEU A 211 -27.23 5.62 -3.23
N ALA A 212 -28.51 6.04 -3.27
CA ALA A 212 -28.91 7.24 -3.99
C ALA A 212 -28.23 8.50 -3.41
N VAL A 213 -28.22 8.65 -2.08
CA VAL A 213 -27.53 9.77 -1.40
C VAL A 213 -26.02 9.73 -1.68
N ILE A 214 -25.39 8.57 -1.63
CA ILE A 214 -23.97 8.44 -1.96
C ILE A 214 -23.69 8.91 -3.39
N ARG A 215 -24.50 8.49 -4.36
CA ARG A 215 -24.33 8.82 -5.78
C ARG A 215 -24.67 10.27 -6.13
N THR A 216 -25.53 10.93 -5.39
CA THR A 216 -25.98 12.30 -5.70
C THR A 216 -25.31 13.33 -4.81
N GLU A 217 -25.44 13.24 -3.50
CA GLU A 217 -24.95 14.27 -2.58
C GLU A 217 -23.42 14.23 -2.44
N PHE A 218 -22.86 13.07 -2.04
CA PHE A 218 -21.41 12.97 -1.85
C PHE A 218 -20.62 13.06 -3.17
N ALA A 219 -21.14 12.45 -4.25
CA ALA A 219 -20.51 12.58 -5.56
C ALA A 219 -20.50 14.03 -6.08
N ALA A 220 -21.58 14.78 -5.86
CA ALA A 220 -21.65 16.19 -6.23
C ALA A 220 -20.70 17.06 -5.38
N GLU A 221 -20.63 16.81 -4.07
CA GLU A 221 -19.66 17.48 -3.19
C GLU A 221 -18.22 17.26 -3.64
N PHE A 222 -17.85 16.00 -3.91
CA PHE A 222 -16.49 15.64 -4.34
C PHE A 222 -16.11 16.21 -5.70
N ALA A 223 -17.08 16.39 -6.59
CA ALA A 223 -16.85 17.00 -7.89
C ALA A 223 -16.54 18.52 -7.83
N GLN A 224 -16.98 19.21 -6.77
CA GLN A 224 -16.81 20.66 -6.63
C GLN A 224 -15.36 21.06 -6.29
N GLN A 225 -14.63 20.22 -5.61
CA GLN A 225 -13.25 20.49 -5.21
C GLN A 225 -12.30 19.54 -5.92
N ARG A 226 -11.38 20.11 -6.68
CA ARG A 226 -10.37 19.36 -7.43
C ARG A 226 -8.98 19.74 -6.95
N ASP A 227 -8.19 18.71 -6.65
CA ASP A 227 -6.76 18.86 -6.46
C ASP A 227 -6.08 19.07 -7.83
N PRO A 228 -5.12 19.99 -7.96
CA PRO A 228 -4.46 20.26 -9.24
C PRO A 228 -3.65 19.08 -9.78
N VAL A 229 -3.22 18.15 -8.91
CA VAL A 229 -2.39 16.98 -9.25
C VAL A 229 -3.22 15.71 -9.26
N LEU A 230 -4.06 15.50 -8.25
CA LEU A 230 -4.80 14.26 -8.02
C LEU A 230 -6.23 14.27 -8.63
N GLY A 231 -6.68 15.42 -9.12
CA GLY A 231 -8.05 15.57 -9.64
C GLY A 231 -9.10 15.60 -8.54
N ALA A 232 -10.27 15.01 -8.77
CA ALA A 232 -11.36 14.97 -7.79
C ALA A 232 -11.29 13.72 -6.91
N SER A 233 -11.88 13.80 -5.70
CA SER A 233 -12.24 12.61 -4.93
C SER A 233 -13.28 11.79 -5.68
N THR A 234 -13.31 10.48 -5.47
CA THR A 234 -14.20 9.55 -6.20
C THR A 234 -14.89 8.58 -5.25
N LEU A 235 -16.06 8.11 -5.68
CA LEU A 235 -16.86 7.11 -5.00
C LEU A 235 -17.25 6.02 -6.00
N SER A 236 -17.10 4.76 -5.61
CA SER A 236 -17.49 3.61 -6.41
C SER A 236 -18.25 2.61 -5.54
N ILE A 237 -19.45 2.21 -5.98
CA ILE A 237 -20.17 1.11 -5.34
C ILE A 237 -19.59 -0.18 -5.92
N GLY A 238 -18.88 -0.94 -5.09
CA GLY A 238 -18.19 -2.17 -5.51
C GLY A 238 -19.09 -3.38 -5.53
N THR A 239 -19.89 -3.57 -4.48
CA THR A 239 -20.80 -4.71 -4.38
C THR A 239 -22.15 -4.31 -3.82
N ILE A 240 -23.20 -5.08 -4.15
CA ILE A 240 -24.50 -5.05 -3.50
C ILE A 240 -25.07 -6.47 -3.46
N ARG A 241 -25.56 -6.91 -2.32
CA ARG A 241 -26.16 -8.24 -2.10
C ARG A 241 -27.33 -8.13 -1.15
N GLY A 242 -28.46 -8.74 -1.48
CA GLY A 242 -29.64 -8.75 -0.59
C GLY A 242 -30.75 -9.66 -1.09
N GLY A 243 -31.59 -10.12 -0.16
CA GLY A 243 -32.71 -10.99 -0.45
C GLY A 243 -32.35 -12.43 -0.77
N THR A 244 -33.34 -13.32 -0.72
CA THR A 244 -33.19 -14.77 -0.93
C THR A 244 -34.08 -15.31 -2.07
N LYS A 245 -35.31 -14.77 -2.19
CA LYS A 245 -36.29 -15.19 -3.20
C LYS A 245 -37.18 -14.01 -3.60
N THR A 246 -37.67 -13.98 -4.84
CA THR A 246 -38.48 -12.89 -5.37
C THR A 246 -39.78 -12.65 -4.60
N ASN A 247 -40.37 -13.68 -4.02
CA ASN A 247 -41.63 -13.60 -3.27
C ASN A 247 -41.46 -13.43 -1.75
N VAL A 248 -40.26 -13.06 -1.28
CA VAL A 248 -39.93 -12.79 0.12
C VAL A 248 -39.39 -11.36 0.21
N ILE A 249 -39.94 -10.55 1.13
CA ILE A 249 -39.41 -9.22 1.45
C ILE A 249 -38.04 -9.40 2.11
N PRO A 250 -36.94 -8.78 1.60
CA PRO A 250 -35.62 -8.95 2.16
C PRO A 250 -35.48 -8.27 3.53
N ASP A 251 -34.91 -8.98 4.48
CA ASP A 251 -34.60 -8.47 5.83
C ASP A 251 -33.18 -8.01 6.00
N THR A 252 -32.32 -8.24 5.01
CA THR A 252 -30.92 -7.81 5.00
C THR A 252 -30.48 -7.43 3.59
N CYS A 253 -29.72 -6.32 3.50
CA CYS A 253 -28.99 -5.95 2.29
C CYS A 253 -27.64 -5.36 2.68
N GLU A 254 -26.59 -5.79 1.99
CA GLU A 254 -25.21 -5.37 2.18
C GLU A 254 -24.69 -4.69 0.92
N ALA A 255 -23.86 -3.67 1.08
CA ALA A 255 -23.15 -3.03 -0.02
C ALA A 255 -21.74 -2.62 0.42
N SER A 256 -20.79 -2.63 -0.51
CA SER A 256 -19.46 -2.05 -0.30
C SER A 256 -19.25 -0.83 -1.19
N VAL A 257 -18.59 0.19 -0.62
CA VAL A 257 -18.29 1.45 -1.33
C VAL A 257 -16.81 1.77 -1.14
N ASP A 258 -16.10 1.98 -2.25
CA ASP A 258 -14.72 2.50 -2.29
C ASP A 258 -14.78 4.02 -2.44
N MET A 259 -14.25 4.73 -1.45
CA MET A 259 -14.07 6.17 -1.47
C MET A 259 -12.59 6.48 -1.60
N ARG A 260 -12.23 7.27 -2.63
CA ARG A 260 -10.89 7.83 -2.81
C ARG A 260 -10.96 9.34 -2.65
N PHE A 261 -10.19 9.89 -1.71
CA PHE A 261 -10.26 11.31 -1.40
C PHE A 261 -8.90 12.00 -1.54
N VAL A 262 -8.95 13.22 -2.06
CA VAL A 262 -7.77 14.11 -2.13
C VAL A 262 -7.49 14.70 -0.74
N PRO A 263 -6.25 15.17 -0.47
CA PRO A 263 -5.88 15.72 0.85
C PRO A 263 -6.85 16.77 1.40
N ALA A 264 -7.39 17.64 0.55
CA ALA A 264 -8.34 18.67 0.96
C ALA A 264 -9.69 18.14 1.49
N HIS A 265 -10.08 16.93 1.10
CA HIS A 265 -11.30 16.27 1.61
C HIS A 265 -11.05 15.37 2.82
N TYR A 266 -9.77 15.05 3.11
CA TYR A 266 -9.45 14.24 4.27
C TYR A 266 -9.53 15.09 5.54
N GLN A 267 -10.52 14.75 6.35
CA GLN A 267 -10.65 15.28 7.71
C GLN A 267 -10.91 14.09 8.62
N PRO A 268 -10.39 14.09 9.85
CA PRO A 268 -10.60 12.96 10.78
C PRO A 268 -12.08 12.57 10.93
N GLU A 269 -12.99 13.55 10.72
CA GLU A 269 -14.43 13.39 10.85
C GLU A 269 -15.14 12.94 9.56
N ILE A 270 -14.44 12.77 8.43
CA ILE A 270 -15.10 12.44 7.14
C ILE A 270 -15.93 11.15 7.24
N ILE A 271 -15.39 10.13 7.91
CA ILE A 271 -16.09 8.86 8.15
C ILE A 271 -17.32 9.06 9.01
N GLN A 272 -17.18 9.84 10.09
CA GLN A 272 -18.29 10.13 11.01
C GLN A 272 -19.37 10.98 10.33
N ARG A 273 -18.98 11.96 9.48
CA ARG A 273 -19.91 12.78 8.70
C ARG A 273 -20.68 11.93 7.70
N PHE A 274 -19.98 11.03 7.00
CA PHE A 274 -20.58 10.07 6.08
C PHE A 274 -21.60 9.19 6.81
N HIS A 275 -21.21 8.57 7.92
CA HIS A 275 -22.10 7.75 8.73
C HIS A 275 -23.33 8.55 9.22
N ARG A 276 -23.14 9.74 9.82
CA ARG A 276 -24.27 10.56 10.30
C ARG A 276 -25.27 10.89 9.20
N ARG A 277 -24.80 11.14 7.98
CA ARG A 277 -25.69 11.43 6.86
C ARG A 277 -26.48 10.19 6.42
N LEU A 278 -25.86 9.03 6.37
CA LEU A 278 -26.53 7.77 6.03
C LEU A 278 -27.54 7.36 7.12
N GLU A 279 -27.23 7.58 8.38
CA GLU A 279 -28.14 7.34 9.52
C GLU A 279 -29.41 8.20 9.44
N GLN A 280 -29.32 9.43 8.91
CA GLN A 280 -30.50 10.27 8.66
C GLN A 280 -31.41 9.72 7.58
N VAL A 281 -30.85 9.01 6.60
CA VAL A 281 -31.60 8.40 5.48
C VAL A 281 -32.17 7.05 5.88
N CYS A 282 -31.38 6.26 6.56
CA CYS A 282 -31.76 4.92 7.01
C CYS A 282 -31.37 4.73 8.50
N PRO A 283 -32.26 5.08 9.43
CA PRO A 283 -32.01 4.88 10.86
C PRO A 283 -31.68 3.42 11.17
N GLY A 284 -30.59 3.20 11.92
CA GLY A 284 -30.10 1.88 12.27
C GLY A 284 -29.24 1.20 11.18
N ILE A 285 -28.75 1.94 10.19
CA ILE A 285 -27.76 1.44 9.24
C ILE A 285 -26.46 1.08 9.98
N GLU A 286 -25.95 -0.11 9.71
CA GLU A 286 -24.62 -0.49 10.17
C GLU A 286 -23.57 0.00 9.14
N VAL A 287 -22.58 0.78 9.62
CA VAL A 287 -21.50 1.31 8.78
C VAL A 287 -20.17 0.97 9.43
N SER A 288 -19.33 0.23 8.74
CA SER A 288 -17.93 0.08 9.09
C SER A 288 -17.04 0.65 7.98
N ALA A 289 -15.87 1.16 8.36
CA ALA A 289 -14.93 1.72 7.40
C ALA A 289 -13.49 1.48 7.83
N ILE A 290 -12.63 1.22 6.85
CA ILE A 290 -11.18 1.14 7.03
C ILE A 290 -10.58 2.33 6.24
N PRO A 291 -10.19 3.41 6.94
CA PRO A 291 -9.59 4.58 6.28
C PRO A 291 -8.08 4.42 6.16
N ALA A 292 -7.53 4.91 5.05
CA ALA A 292 -6.12 5.19 4.85
C ALA A 292 -5.94 6.67 4.49
N PRO A 293 -5.03 7.40 5.17
CA PRO A 293 -4.84 8.82 4.91
C PRO A 293 -4.29 9.08 3.50
N PRO A 294 -4.46 10.27 2.93
CA PRO A 294 -3.77 10.67 1.72
C PRO A 294 -2.31 11.00 2.03
N LEU A 295 -1.46 10.92 1.00
CA LEU A 295 -0.10 11.40 1.05
C LEU A 295 -0.02 12.83 0.50
N TYR A 296 0.72 13.68 1.19
CA TYR A 296 1.24 14.92 0.63
C TYR A 296 2.55 15.28 1.29
N THR A 297 3.60 15.42 0.48
CA THR A 297 4.90 15.99 0.85
C THR A 297 5.17 17.17 -0.07
N ASP A 298 5.68 18.28 0.47
CA ASP A 298 6.03 19.45 -0.33
C ASP A 298 7.02 19.05 -1.44
N PRO A 299 6.67 19.21 -2.73
CA PRO A 299 7.58 18.86 -3.84
C PRO A 299 8.87 19.71 -3.87
N ALA A 300 8.92 20.84 -3.13
CA ALA A 300 10.13 21.63 -2.94
C ALA A 300 11.08 21.05 -1.87
N HIS A 301 10.73 19.93 -1.22
CA HIS A 301 11.58 19.32 -0.20
C HIS A 301 12.98 18.99 -0.75
N PRO A 302 14.08 19.32 -0.02
CA PRO A 302 15.46 19.18 -0.53
C PRO A 302 15.82 17.78 -1.02
N LEU A 303 15.28 16.72 -0.39
CA LEU A 303 15.53 15.34 -0.83
C LEU A 303 14.73 14.97 -2.09
N ILE A 304 13.56 15.56 -2.34
CA ILE A 304 12.86 15.42 -3.63
C ILE A 304 13.68 16.08 -4.74
N ALA A 305 14.27 17.25 -4.48
CA ALA A 305 15.17 17.88 -5.46
C ALA A 305 16.38 17.00 -5.78
N LYS A 306 17.01 16.37 -4.75
CA LYS A 306 18.12 15.41 -4.98
C LYS A 306 17.68 14.15 -5.76
N LEU A 307 16.47 13.65 -5.53
CA LEU A 307 15.91 12.57 -6.35
C LEU A 307 15.69 13.01 -7.80
N GLY A 308 15.24 14.26 -8.00
CA GLY A 308 15.14 14.89 -9.32
C GLY A 308 16.48 14.98 -10.07
N GLU A 309 17.59 15.30 -9.37
CA GLU A 309 18.95 15.26 -9.95
C GLU A 309 19.38 13.83 -10.37
N CYS A 310 18.71 12.80 -9.86
CA CYS A 310 18.88 11.41 -10.30
C CYS A 310 17.97 11.03 -11.47
N GLY A 311 17.11 11.96 -11.94
CA GLY A 311 16.24 11.79 -13.11
C GLY A 311 14.77 11.56 -12.79
N ALA A 312 14.38 11.54 -11.51
CA ALA A 312 12.97 11.39 -11.10
C ALA A 312 12.15 12.66 -11.36
N GLN A 313 10.87 12.51 -11.73
CA GLN A 313 9.92 13.61 -11.80
C GLN A 313 8.96 13.54 -10.62
N PRO A 314 8.59 14.66 -9.97
CA PRO A 314 7.56 14.68 -8.95
C PRO A 314 6.18 14.52 -9.60
N ILE A 315 5.43 13.50 -9.18
CA ILE A 315 4.11 13.17 -9.70
C ILE A 315 3.10 12.91 -8.57
N GLY A 316 1.81 12.89 -8.91
CA GLY A 316 0.74 12.38 -8.06
C GLY A 316 0.24 11.01 -8.52
N ALA A 317 -0.34 10.24 -7.59
CA ALA A 317 -0.91 8.93 -7.87
C ALA A 317 -2.37 8.78 -7.40
N PRO A 318 -3.22 8.05 -8.13
CA PRO A 318 -4.59 7.80 -7.70
C PRO A 318 -4.73 6.68 -6.64
N TRP A 319 -3.71 5.84 -6.51
CA TRP A 319 -3.59 4.75 -5.51
C TRP A 319 -2.97 5.26 -4.21
N PHE A 320 -2.87 4.43 -3.19
CA PHE A 320 -2.25 4.76 -1.90
C PHE A 320 -1.22 3.69 -1.50
N CYS A 321 -0.31 4.03 -0.59
CA CYS A 321 0.72 3.14 -0.06
C CYS A 321 1.12 3.52 1.37
N ASP A 322 2.00 2.75 1.97
CA ASP A 322 2.53 2.93 3.33
C ASP A 322 3.10 4.32 3.65
N ALA A 323 3.55 5.08 2.65
CA ALA A 323 4.08 6.43 2.83
C ALA A 323 3.11 7.37 3.58
N CYS A 324 1.80 7.16 3.40
CA CYS A 324 0.78 8.02 3.98
C CYS A 324 0.78 8.01 5.53
N TYR A 325 1.10 6.90 6.18
CA TYR A 325 1.12 6.83 7.64
C TYR A 325 2.30 7.54 8.28
N PHE A 326 3.41 7.66 7.56
CA PHE A 326 4.53 8.50 7.97
C PHE A 326 4.17 9.98 7.79
N ALA A 327 3.59 10.33 6.63
CA ALA A 327 3.15 11.70 6.33
C ALA A 327 2.07 12.20 7.30
N GLU A 328 1.09 11.38 7.66
CA GLU A 328 0.06 11.69 8.67
C GLU A 328 0.67 12.09 10.02
N ARG A 329 1.85 11.56 10.34
CA ARG A 329 2.58 11.89 11.57
C ARG A 329 3.59 13.02 11.38
N GLY A 330 3.53 13.73 10.27
CA GLY A 330 4.38 14.89 9.98
C GLY A 330 5.82 14.53 9.55
N MET A 331 6.05 13.31 9.09
CA MET A 331 7.31 12.88 8.49
C MET A 331 7.19 12.99 6.97
N PRO A 332 8.01 13.81 6.28
CA PRO A 332 8.01 13.85 4.83
C PRO A 332 8.23 12.46 4.21
N ALA A 333 7.32 12.02 3.36
CA ALA A 333 7.35 10.70 2.78
C ALA A 333 6.96 10.74 1.30
N VAL A 334 7.54 9.83 0.51
CA VAL A 334 7.26 9.66 -0.92
C VAL A 334 7.20 8.17 -1.26
N ALA A 335 6.55 7.83 -2.39
CA ALA A 335 6.69 6.49 -2.96
C ALA A 335 7.60 6.55 -4.20
N LEU A 336 8.49 5.55 -4.34
CA LEU A 336 9.50 5.54 -5.40
C LEU A 336 10.10 4.15 -5.59
N GLY A 337 10.22 3.71 -6.83
CA GLY A 337 10.96 2.51 -7.19
C GLY A 337 10.91 2.18 -8.67
N PRO A 338 11.76 1.23 -9.14
CA PRO A 338 11.71 0.73 -10.50
C PRO A 338 10.48 -0.16 -10.73
N GLY A 339 10.14 -0.40 -11.99
CA GLY A 339 8.99 -1.19 -12.39
C GLY A 339 7.77 -0.32 -12.68
N SER A 340 6.63 -0.94 -12.90
CA SER A 340 5.39 -0.26 -13.27
C SER A 340 4.23 -0.72 -12.41
N ILE A 341 3.44 0.22 -11.90
CA ILE A 341 2.21 -0.05 -11.16
C ILE A 341 1.19 -0.85 -12.00
N GLU A 342 1.28 -0.80 -13.32
CA GLU A 342 0.44 -1.60 -14.21
C GLU A 342 0.69 -3.11 -14.09
N GLN A 343 1.82 -3.51 -13.47
CA GLN A 343 2.15 -4.90 -13.17
C GLN A 343 1.67 -5.34 -11.78
N ALA A 344 1.40 -4.39 -10.88
CA ALA A 344 0.87 -4.69 -9.56
C ALA A 344 -0.47 -5.43 -9.67
N HIS A 345 -0.65 -6.49 -8.86
CA HIS A 345 -1.88 -7.28 -8.76
C HIS A 345 -2.31 -7.96 -10.09
N THR A 346 -1.43 -7.99 -11.10
CA THR A 346 -1.74 -8.67 -12.37
C THR A 346 -1.69 -10.20 -12.21
N ARG A 347 -2.32 -10.88 -13.18
CA ARG A 347 -2.39 -12.34 -13.19
C ARG A 347 -1.00 -12.99 -13.23
N ASP A 348 -0.12 -12.49 -14.11
CA ASP A 348 1.25 -12.96 -14.25
C ASP A 348 2.19 -11.75 -14.16
N GLU A 349 2.67 -11.50 -12.96
CA GLU A 349 3.47 -10.33 -12.60
C GLU A 349 4.93 -10.49 -13.01
N TRP A 350 5.55 -9.40 -13.43
CA TRP A 350 6.96 -9.35 -13.79
C TRP A 350 7.56 -7.94 -13.64
N ILE A 351 8.89 -7.88 -13.59
CA ILE A 351 9.67 -6.65 -13.77
C ILE A 351 10.70 -6.84 -14.87
N ALA A 352 10.95 -5.82 -15.70
CA ALA A 352 12.04 -5.86 -16.66
C ALA A 352 13.41 -5.81 -15.95
N VAL A 353 14.34 -6.66 -16.35
CA VAL A 353 15.72 -6.65 -15.83
C VAL A 353 16.34 -5.26 -16.01
N ALA A 354 16.11 -4.63 -17.16
CA ALA A 354 16.62 -3.30 -17.43
C ALA A 354 16.08 -2.23 -16.46
N ASP A 355 14.81 -2.33 -16.02
CA ASP A 355 14.24 -1.39 -15.07
C ASP A 355 14.77 -1.65 -13.65
N LEU A 356 14.95 -2.91 -13.29
CA LEU A 356 15.59 -3.29 -12.03
C LEU A 356 17.01 -2.73 -11.93
N GLU A 357 17.84 -2.88 -12.98
CA GLU A 357 19.21 -2.36 -13.04
C GLU A 357 19.25 -0.83 -13.03
N LYS A 358 18.33 -0.16 -13.73
CA LYS A 358 18.14 1.30 -13.65
C LYS A 358 17.81 1.74 -12.23
N GLY A 359 16.97 0.96 -11.52
CA GLY A 359 16.65 1.21 -10.11
C GLY A 359 17.87 1.19 -9.20
N VAL A 360 18.75 0.20 -9.38
CA VAL A 360 20.03 0.14 -8.64
C VAL A 360 20.89 1.37 -8.92
N ASP A 361 21.09 1.71 -10.20
CA ASP A 361 21.89 2.89 -10.58
C ASP A 361 21.30 4.19 -10.02
N PHE A 362 19.96 4.30 -10.04
CA PHE A 362 19.25 5.44 -9.48
C PHE A 362 19.51 5.59 -7.97
N PHE A 363 19.28 4.54 -7.17
CA PHE A 363 19.48 4.60 -5.72
C PHE A 363 20.98 4.77 -5.37
N ARG A 364 21.89 4.18 -6.12
CA ARG A 364 23.32 4.39 -5.96
C ARG A 364 23.71 5.87 -6.19
N ARG A 365 23.18 6.50 -7.24
CA ARG A 365 23.39 7.93 -7.52
C ARG A 365 22.77 8.82 -6.45
N PHE A 366 21.59 8.46 -5.94
CA PHE A 366 20.96 9.18 -4.85
C PHE A 366 21.80 9.11 -3.56
N LEU A 367 22.21 7.90 -3.15
CA LEU A 367 23.09 7.72 -1.99
C LEU A 367 24.42 8.47 -2.16
N ALA A 368 24.93 8.60 -3.39
CA ALA A 368 26.16 9.35 -3.67
C ALA A 368 26.02 10.87 -3.48
N ARG A 369 24.80 11.40 -3.40
CA ARG A 369 24.48 12.81 -3.15
C ARG A 369 24.18 13.12 -1.69
N LEU A 370 24.09 12.12 -0.86
CA LEU A 370 23.93 12.25 0.60
C LEU A 370 25.29 12.34 1.27
#